data_9c8cd0ac09a7542469dcf760297f5478
#
_entry.id   9c8cd0ac09a7542469dcf760297f5478
#
_cell.length_a   1.000
_cell.length_b   1.000
_cell.length_c   1.000
_cell.angle_alpha   90.00
_cell.angle_beta   90.00
_cell.angle_gamma   90.00
#
_symmetry.space_group_name_H-M   'P 1'
#
loop_
_entity.id
_entity.type
_entity.pdbx_description
1 polymer ?
#
loop_
_entity_poly.entity_id
_entity_poly.type
_entity_poly.pdbx_seq_one_letter_code
_entity_poly.pdbx_strand_id
1 'polypeptide(L)'
;LSTAIELAKLPPPQVIEALSYEEIYQQIEQALLEKIPDSSLLASDPAIKLLEIAAYRELLLRQRINDAAKSVMLAFARGNDLDHLGALFGIGRDDDEEDERYRQRIPMSLESYSMAGTRGAYEFHTFSASHLVHDVYVDSEQPGRVNVYALLDTMSEAQANEVKGEIEAQLNDEDIRPITDEVVVNWVMPTLVPLSAQVYLNVGANKAQVELAIMQALDTFILNHFKLGAEVPHSGIIDALHQPGVRKVKLLTPTEDLQPEVNQAFRLTLDLVFPEEA
;
A
#
# COMPACT_ATOMS: atom_id res chain seq x y z
N LEU A 1 19.41 -8.28 -1.35
CA LEU A 1 17.99 -8.26 -0.98
C LEU A 1 17.86 -7.65 0.41
N SER A 2 17.67 -6.32 0.47
CA SER A 2 17.14 -5.71 1.67
C SER A 2 15.77 -6.34 1.89
N THR A 3 15.62 -7.14 2.93
CA THR A 3 14.31 -7.66 3.36
C THR A 3 13.57 -6.50 4.03
N ALA A 4 13.12 -5.54 3.22
CA ALA A 4 12.21 -4.52 3.72
C ALA A 4 10.97 -5.24 4.26
N ILE A 5 10.65 -4.97 5.52
CA ILE A 5 9.44 -5.50 6.15
C ILE A 5 8.25 -4.90 5.40
N GLU A 6 7.43 -5.74 4.79
CA GLU A 6 6.20 -5.28 4.15
C GLU A 6 5.20 -4.84 5.24
N LEU A 7 5.19 -3.54 5.51
CA LEU A 7 4.33 -2.95 6.56
C LEU A 7 2.85 -3.28 6.36
N ALA A 8 2.39 -3.36 5.11
CA ALA A 8 1.01 -3.69 4.78
C ALA A 8 0.61 -5.13 5.17
N LYS A 9 1.57 -6.04 5.33
CA LYS A 9 1.33 -7.45 5.74
C LYS A 9 1.44 -7.67 7.24
N LEU A 10 1.81 -6.64 8.01
CA LEU A 10 1.86 -6.78 9.46
C LEU A 10 0.46 -7.00 10.02
N PRO A 11 0.27 -8.01 10.89
CA PRO A 11 -1.02 -8.21 11.55
C PRO A 11 -1.33 -7.00 12.45
N PRO A 12 -2.61 -6.67 12.63
CA PRO A 12 -2.98 -5.62 13.59
C PRO A 12 -2.46 -5.99 14.98
N PRO A 13 -1.98 -5.01 15.75
CA PRO A 13 -1.46 -5.27 17.08
C PRO A 13 -2.58 -5.74 18.03
N GLN A 14 -2.23 -6.53 19.06
CA GLN A 14 -3.19 -7.09 20.00
C GLN A 14 -3.99 -6.05 20.81
N VAL A 15 -3.51 -4.82 20.87
CA VAL A 15 -4.21 -3.70 21.52
C VAL A 15 -5.46 -3.25 20.74
N ILE A 16 -5.57 -3.63 19.47
CA ILE A 16 -6.73 -3.29 18.64
C ILE A 16 -7.83 -4.32 18.91
N GLU A 17 -8.95 -3.85 19.46
CA GLU A 17 -10.13 -4.67 19.75
C GLU A 17 -11.12 -4.64 18.59
N ALA A 18 -11.73 -5.79 18.29
CA ALA A 18 -12.93 -5.82 17.48
C ALA A 18 -14.12 -5.32 18.34
N LEU A 19 -14.79 -4.26 17.89
CA LEU A 19 -15.84 -3.60 18.66
C LEU A 19 -17.20 -4.01 18.17
N SER A 20 -18.09 -4.42 19.09
CA SER A 20 -19.50 -4.71 18.86
C SER A 20 -20.33 -3.91 19.85
N TYR A 21 -21.27 -3.10 19.33
CA TYR A 21 -22.22 -2.38 20.18
C TYR A 21 -23.09 -3.33 21.00
N GLU A 22 -23.54 -4.40 20.39
CA GLU A 22 -24.39 -5.43 21.02
C GLU A 22 -23.71 -6.10 22.22
N GLU A 23 -22.45 -6.46 22.05
CA GLU A 23 -21.66 -7.09 23.13
C GLU A 23 -21.43 -6.09 24.30
N ILE A 24 -21.10 -4.87 23.98
CA ILE A 24 -20.92 -3.81 25.00
C ILE A 24 -22.25 -3.57 25.73
N TYR A 25 -23.36 -3.45 25.00
CA TYR A 25 -24.67 -3.25 25.57
C TYR A 25 -25.07 -4.41 26.51
N GLN A 26 -24.89 -5.66 26.06
CA GLN A 26 -25.19 -6.85 26.86
C GLN A 26 -24.36 -6.91 28.16
N GLN A 27 -23.06 -6.55 28.09
CA GLN A 27 -22.20 -6.49 29.28
C GLN A 27 -22.70 -5.45 30.29
N ILE A 28 -23.08 -4.27 29.83
CA ILE A 28 -23.59 -3.19 30.69
C ILE A 28 -24.94 -3.59 31.27
N GLU A 29 -25.83 -4.17 30.48
CA GLU A 29 -27.16 -4.65 30.92
C GLU A 29 -27.02 -5.74 31.99
N GLN A 30 -26.16 -6.73 31.76
CA GLN A 30 -25.88 -7.77 32.73
C GLN A 30 -25.33 -7.20 34.05
N ALA A 31 -24.39 -6.26 33.96
CA ALA A 31 -23.83 -5.61 35.15
C ALA A 31 -24.88 -4.81 35.93
N LEU A 32 -25.87 -4.21 35.25
CA LEU A 32 -27.01 -3.55 35.89
C LEU A 32 -27.92 -4.57 36.59
N LEU A 33 -28.29 -5.66 35.92
CA LEU A 33 -29.17 -6.71 36.48
C LEU A 33 -28.54 -7.39 37.70
N GLU A 34 -27.23 -7.54 37.75
CA GLU A 34 -26.53 -8.02 38.94
C GLU A 34 -26.70 -7.08 40.15
N LYS A 35 -26.87 -5.76 39.93
CA LYS A 35 -27.08 -4.78 40.96
C LYS A 35 -28.53 -4.61 41.38
N ILE A 36 -29.47 -4.90 40.48
CA ILE A 36 -30.93 -4.79 40.70
C ILE A 36 -31.66 -6.04 40.19
N PRO A 37 -31.43 -7.21 40.82
CA PRO A 37 -31.86 -8.51 40.28
C PRO A 37 -33.41 -8.69 40.17
N ASP A 38 -34.20 -7.93 40.92
CA ASP A 38 -35.67 -7.98 40.90
C ASP A 38 -36.30 -7.02 39.88
N SER A 39 -35.52 -6.37 39.03
CA SER A 39 -36.07 -5.45 38.04
C SER A 39 -36.39 -6.17 36.71
N SER A 40 -37.63 -5.97 36.23
CA SER A 40 -38.02 -6.31 34.86
C SER A 40 -37.89 -5.04 34.00
N LEU A 41 -36.78 -4.94 33.27
CA LEU A 41 -36.54 -3.78 32.38
C LEU A 41 -37.38 -3.95 31.10
N LEU A 42 -38.26 -2.96 30.83
CA LEU A 42 -39.01 -2.87 29.59
C LEU A 42 -38.23 -1.99 28.57
N ALA A 43 -38.36 -2.26 27.30
CA ALA A 43 -37.68 -1.47 26.23
C ALA A 43 -38.00 0.05 26.27
N SER A 44 -39.14 0.43 26.89
CA SER A 44 -39.54 1.83 27.09
C SER A 44 -39.03 2.45 28.39
N ASP A 45 -38.33 1.66 29.23
CA ASP A 45 -37.80 2.13 30.50
C ASP A 45 -36.73 3.18 30.28
N PRO A 46 -36.75 4.32 30.96
CA PRO A 46 -35.67 5.32 30.93
C PRO A 46 -34.29 4.74 31.25
N ALA A 47 -34.20 3.69 32.09
CA ALA A 47 -32.95 3.00 32.40
C ALA A 47 -32.36 2.36 31.16
N ILE A 48 -33.18 1.72 30.31
CA ILE A 48 -32.73 1.14 29.03
C ILE A 48 -32.13 2.20 28.11
N LYS A 49 -32.77 3.39 28.02
CA LYS A 49 -32.24 4.49 27.23
C LYS A 49 -30.90 5.02 27.72
N LEU A 50 -30.68 4.99 29.03
CA LEU A 50 -29.36 5.34 29.61
C LEU A 50 -28.31 4.27 29.28
N LEU A 51 -28.68 2.98 29.32
CA LEU A 51 -27.75 1.89 28.92
C LEU A 51 -27.38 1.98 27.44
N GLU A 52 -28.32 2.25 26.55
CA GLU A 52 -28.05 2.49 25.12
C GLU A 52 -27.05 3.63 24.90
N ILE A 53 -27.25 4.75 25.62
CA ILE A 53 -26.32 5.89 25.56
C ILE A 53 -24.96 5.52 26.14
N ALA A 54 -24.90 4.81 27.25
CA ALA A 54 -23.65 4.38 27.89
C ALA A 54 -22.87 3.44 26.97
N ALA A 55 -23.52 2.42 26.40
CA ALA A 55 -22.92 1.47 25.47
C ALA A 55 -22.36 2.18 24.22
N TYR A 56 -23.11 3.12 23.67
CA TYR A 56 -22.65 3.89 22.52
C TYR A 56 -21.43 4.77 22.87
N ARG A 57 -21.43 5.41 24.04
CA ARG A 57 -20.31 6.23 24.51
C ARG A 57 -19.07 5.38 24.75
N GLU A 58 -19.23 4.19 25.32
CA GLU A 58 -18.14 3.23 25.51
C GLU A 58 -17.57 2.75 24.18
N LEU A 59 -18.44 2.40 23.22
CA LEU A 59 -18.03 2.05 21.86
C LEU A 59 -17.14 3.14 21.24
N LEU A 60 -17.56 4.43 21.33
CA LEU A 60 -16.80 5.55 20.81
C LEU A 60 -15.45 5.74 21.53
N LEU A 61 -15.41 5.52 22.85
CA LEU A 61 -14.17 5.60 23.62
C LEU A 61 -13.20 4.49 23.25
N ARG A 62 -13.67 3.25 23.13
CA ARG A 62 -12.84 2.11 22.70
C ARG A 62 -12.35 2.30 21.25
N GLN A 63 -13.21 2.83 20.36
CA GLN A 63 -12.78 3.20 19.01
C GLN A 63 -11.68 4.26 19.04
N ARG A 64 -11.81 5.29 19.89
CA ARG A 64 -10.76 6.30 20.03
C ARG A 64 -9.45 5.74 20.55
N ILE A 65 -9.49 4.73 21.43
CA ILE A 65 -8.30 4.02 21.91
C ILE A 65 -7.66 3.24 20.76
N ASN A 66 -8.46 2.52 19.97
CA ASN A 66 -7.98 1.82 18.76
C ASN A 66 -7.30 2.78 17.78
N ASP A 67 -7.91 3.93 17.52
CA ASP A 67 -7.37 4.94 16.62
C ASP A 67 -6.07 5.53 17.15
N ALA A 68 -6.02 5.84 18.46
CA ALA A 68 -4.81 6.34 19.11
C ALA A 68 -3.66 5.31 19.11
N ALA A 69 -3.97 4.01 19.23
CA ALA A 69 -2.97 2.97 19.11
C ALA A 69 -2.42 2.84 17.68
N LYS A 70 -3.28 3.02 16.67
CA LYS A 70 -2.87 2.99 15.26
C LYS A 70 -2.05 4.21 14.87
N SER A 71 -2.33 5.37 15.43
CA SER A 71 -1.69 6.64 15.05
C SER A 71 -0.18 6.67 15.34
N VAL A 72 0.30 5.86 16.28
CA VAL A 72 1.73 5.76 16.63
C VAL A 72 2.47 4.61 15.93
N MET A 73 1.81 3.93 15.01
CA MET A 73 2.40 2.80 14.27
C MET A 73 2.60 3.16 12.81
N LEU A 74 3.82 3.02 12.30
CA LEU A 74 4.16 3.38 10.92
C LEU A 74 3.24 2.71 9.89
N ALA A 75 2.81 1.46 10.11
CA ALA A 75 1.93 0.73 9.20
C ALA A 75 0.51 1.33 9.09
N PHE A 76 0.05 2.09 10.09
CA PHE A 76 -1.34 2.55 10.19
C PHE A 76 -1.50 4.07 10.31
N ALA A 77 -0.46 4.79 10.73
CA ALA A 77 -0.49 6.24 10.88
C ALA A 77 -0.77 6.95 9.55
N ARG A 78 -1.46 8.08 9.59
CA ARG A 78 -1.85 8.88 8.42
C ARG A 78 -1.71 10.37 8.68
N GLY A 79 -1.53 11.15 7.61
CA GLY A 79 -1.44 12.61 7.69
C GLY A 79 -0.43 13.05 8.74
N ASN A 80 -0.81 13.97 9.60
CA ASN A 80 0.06 14.56 10.62
C ASN A 80 0.65 13.54 11.62
N ASP A 81 -0.06 12.43 11.92
CA ASP A 81 0.47 11.38 12.79
C ASP A 81 1.68 10.69 12.14
N LEU A 82 1.60 10.48 10.82
CA LEU A 82 2.70 9.93 10.04
C LEU A 82 3.86 10.93 9.94
N ASP A 83 3.58 12.23 9.82
CA ASP A 83 4.60 13.29 9.79
C ASP A 83 5.40 13.33 11.10
N HIS A 84 4.73 13.16 12.25
CA HIS A 84 5.40 13.04 13.53
C HIS A 84 6.29 11.81 13.63
N LEU A 85 5.90 10.68 13.02
CA LEU A 85 6.75 9.49 12.95
C LEU A 85 7.98 9.72 12.07
N GLY A 86 7.80 10.37 10.91
CA GLY A 86 8.91 10.71 10.01
C GLY A 86 9.94 11.64 10.66
N ALA A 87 9.47 12.58 11.46
CA ALA A 87 10.35 13.50 12.20
C ALA A 87 11.33 12.77 13.14
N LEU A 88 10.97 11.59 13.68
CA LEU A 88 11.86 10.76 14.49
C LEU A 88 13.05 10.22 13.69
N PHE A 89 12.89 10.09 12.38
CA PHE A 89 13.91 9.62 11.45
C PHE A 89 14.61 10.78 10.69
N GLY A 90 14.29 12.03 11.07
CA GLY A 90 14.93 13.22 10.48
C GLY A 90 14.49 13.54 9.06
N ILE A 91 13.40 12.96 8.57
CA ILE A 91 12.85 13.27 7.25
C ILE A 91 11.47 13.93 7.36
N GLY A 92 11.26 14.95 6.53
CA GLY A 92 9.96 15.58 6.32
C GLY A 92 9.22 14.97 5.13
N ARG A 93 7.93 15.26 5.06
CA ARG A 93 7.12 14.97 3.87
C ARG A 93 7.47 15.99 2.78
N ASP A 94 7.61 15.54 1.55
CA ASP A 94 7.77 16.42 0.39
C ASP A 94 6.42 17.05 0.01
N ASP A 95 6.45 18.15 -0.74
CA ASP A 95 5.25 18.82 -1.22
C ASP A 95 4.41 17.83 -2.07
N ASP A 96 3.11 17.74 -1.78
CA ASP A 96 2.15 16.83 -2.43
C ASP A 96 2.48 15.33 -2.31
N GLU A 97 3.35 14.92 -1.37
CA GLU A 97 3.68 13.51 -1.16
C GLU A 97 2.54 12.76 -0.46
N GLU A 98 2.07 11.70 -1.09
CA GLU A 98 1.03 10.80 -0.57
C GLU A 98 1.54 10.01 0.66
N ASP A 99 0.63 9.70 1.61
CA ASP A 99 0.94 8.95 2.84
C ASP A 99 1.68 7.64 2.56
N GLU A 100 1.31 6.91 1.50
CA GLU A 100 1.89 5.61 1.21
C GLU A 100 3.34 5.72 0.74
N ARG A 101 3.64 6.72 -0.09
CA ARG A 101 5.01 7.01 -0.53
C ARG A 101 5.88 7.46 0.65
N TYR A 102 5.39 8.40 1.46
CA TYR A 102 6.10 8.87 2.63
C TYR A 102 6.38 7.75 3.64
N ARG A 103 5.39 6.86 3.86
CA ARG A 103 5.51 5.68 4.71
C ARG A 103 6.63 4.73 4.25
N GLN A 104 6.81 4.56 2.93
CA GLN A 104 7.90 3.75 2.37
C GLN A 104 9.25 4.43 2.56
N ARG A 105 9.32 5.76 2.40
CA ARG A 105 10.54 6.55 2.50
C ARG A 105 11.09 6.64 3.94
N ILE A 106 10.21 6.63 4.95
CA ILE A 106 10.62 6.71 6.37
C ILE A 106 11.65 5.63 6.75
N PRO A 107 11.41 4.32 6.57
CA PRO A 107 12.41 3.31 6.94
C PRO A 107 13.64 3.33 6.04
N MET A 108 13.51 3.73 4.77
CA MET A 108 14.64 3.85 3.84
C MET A 108 15.64 4.93 4.27
N SER A 109 15.18 5.94 5.02
CA SER A 109 16.06 7.02 5.50
C SER A 109 17.21 6.55 6.38
N LEU A 110 17.07 5.40 7.03
CA LEU A 110 18.15 4.81 7.84
C LEU A 110 19.37 4.43 6.97
N GLU A 111 19.15 4.10 5.71
CA GLU A 111 20.21 3.79 4.76
C GLU A 111 21.01 5.04 4.35
N SER A 112 20.39 6.24 4.40
CA SER A 112 21.05 7.48 4.06
C SER A 112 22.20 7.88 5.00
N TYR A 113 22.19 7.37 6.23
CA TYR A 113 23.26 7.60 7.19
C TYR A 113 24.57 6.85 6.84
N SER A 114 24.51 5.93 5.88
CA SER A 114 25.69 5.20 5.44
C SER A 114 26.47 5.99 4.39
N MET A 115 27.59 6.55 4.78
CA MET A 115 28.53 7.23 3.87
C MET A 115 29.37 6.23 3.03
N ALA A 116 29.10 4.94 3.12
CA ALA A 116 29.89 3.91 2.45
C ALA A 116 29.42 3.60 1.01
N GLY A 117 28.47 4.35 0.45
CA GLY A 117 27.90 4.09 -0.87
C GLY A 117 27.17 2.75 -0.94
N THR A 118 26.38 2.45 0.08
CA THR A 118 25.56 1.24 0.09
C THR A 118 24.45 1.32 -0.95
N ARG A 119 24.00 0.15 -1.43
CA ARG A 119 22.86 0.07 -2.35
C ARG A 119 21.64 0.83 -1.80
N GLY A 120 21.31 0.63 -0.51
CA GLY A 120 20.16 1.28 0.13
C GLY A 120 20.29 2.80 0.19
N ALA A 121 21.50 3.34 0.34
CA ALA A 121 21.72 4.79 0.30
C ALA A 121 21.40 5.34 -1.11
N TYR A 122 21.88 4.70 -2.17
CA TYR A 122 21.56 5.10 -3.55
C TYR A 122 20.05 4.94 -3.85
N GLU A 123 19.42 3.86 -3.38
CA GLU A 123 17.98 3.67 -3.51
C GLU A 123 17.19 4.78 -2.81
N PHE A 124 17.54 5.12 -1.57
CA PHE A 124 16.90 6.20 -0.81
C PHE A 124 17.03 7.56 -1.49
N HIS A 125 18.26 7.95 -1.85
CA HIS A 125 18.50 9.26 -2.46
C HIS A 125 17.84 9.38 -3.83
N THR A 126 17.84 8.31 -4.64
CA THR A 126 17.12 8.26 -5.92
C THR A 126 15.63 8.39 -5.73
N PHE A 127 15.06 7.63 -4.81
CA PHE A 127 13.61 7.67 -4.51
C PHE A 127 13.18 9.03 -3.96
N SER A 128 14.04 9.71 -3.21
CA SER A 128 13.80 11.04 -2.64
C SER A 128 14.04 12.19 -3.61
N ALA A 129 14.71 11.96 -4.76
CA ALA A 129 15.01 13.02 -5.72
C ALA A 129 13.78 13.56 -6.44
N SER A 130 12.77 12.71 -6.70
CA SER A 130 11.54 13.13 -7.37
C SER A 130 10.35 12.25 -7.00
N HIS A 131 9.17 12.87 -6.85
CA HIS A 131 7.93 12.14 -6.57
C HIS A 131 7.47 11.22 -7.71
N LEU A 132 7.99 11.41 -8.92
CA LEU A 132 7.73 10.55 -10.08
C LEU A 132 8.53 9.24 -10.06
N VAL A 133 9.51 9.09 -9.18
CA VAL A 133 10.22 7.82 -8.99
C VAL A 133 9.33 6.87 -8.22
N HIS A 134 8.93 5.77 -8.84
CA HIS A 134 8.04 4.77 -8.24
C HIS A 134 8.82 3.64 -7.57
N ASP A 135 9.90 3.17 -8.21
CA ASP A 135 10.76 2.11 -7.68
C ASP A 135 12.19 2.29 -8.17
N VAL A 136 13.16 1.75 -7.45
CA VAL A 136 14.58 1.89 -7.74
C VAL A 136 15.29 0.55 -7.62
N TYR A 137 16.13 0.25 -8.59
CA TYR A 137 17.07 -0.86 -8.53
C TYR A 137 18.50 -0.36 -8.74
N VAL A 138 19.42 -0.81 -7.90
CA VAL A 138 20.83 -0.41 -7.95
C VAL A 138 21.71 -1.63 -8.06
N ASP A 139 22.63 -1.63 -9.01
CA ASP A 139 23.67 -2.64 -9.11
C ASP A 139 25.06 -2.03 -9.34
N SER A 140 26.10 -2.87 -9.19
CA SER A 140 27.48 -2.54 -9.49
C SER A 140 28.16 -3.76 -10.08
N GLU A 141 28.03 -3.93 -11.39
CA GLU A 141 28.67 -5.02 -12.12
C GLU A 141 30.18 -4.82 -12.24
N GLN A 142 30.61 -3.58 -12.22
CA GLN A 142 32.02 -3.19 -12.34
C GLN A 142 32.46 -2.38 -11.10
N PRO A 143 33.60 -2.68 -10.49
CA PRO A 143 34.10 -1.95 -9.35
C PRO A 143 34.21 -0.43 -9.64
N GLY A 144 33.67 0.38 -8.76
CA GLY A 144 33.66 1.83 -8.88
C GLY A 144 32.57 2.41 -9.81
N ARG A 145 31.75 1.55 -10.46
CA ARG A 145 30.61 1.99 -11.25
C ARG A 145 29.30 1.52 -10.64
N VAL A 146 28.42 2.45 -10.35
CA VAL A 146 27.08 2.21 -9.80
C VAL A 146 26.04 2.52 -10.86
N ASN A 147 25.26 1.52 -11.26
CA ASN A 147 24.14 1.71 -12.16
C ASN A 147 22.87 1.85 -11.34
N VAL A 148 22.15 2.92 -11.53
CA VAL A 148 20.86 3.20 -10.89
C VAL A 148 19.78 3.14 -11.94
N TYR A 149 18.78 2.30 -11.73
CA TYR A 149 17.59 2.17 -12.57
C TYR A 149 16.40 2.73 -11.81
N ALA A 150 15.81 3.80 -12.31
CA ALA A 150 14.65 4.45 -11.70
C ALA A 150 13.40 4.15 -12.55
N LEU A 151 12.43 3.42 -12.00
CA LEU A 151 11.12 3.25 -12.60
C LEU A 151 10.31 4.52 -12.36
N LEU A 152 9.88 5.15 -13.45
CA LEU A 152 9.14 6.40 -13.38
C LEU A 152 7.64 6.20 -13.61
N ASP A 153 6.84 6.91 -12.83
CA ASP A 153 5.38 6.95 -13.02
C ASP A 153 4.98 8.01 -14.07
N THR A 154 5.61 7.94 -15.23
CA THR A 154 5.30 8.78 -16.39
C THR A 154 5.46 8.02 -17.69
N MET A 155 4.73 8.44 -18.73
CA MET A 155 4.89 7.97 -20.12
C MET A 155 5.50 9.07 -21.00
N SER A 156 5.97 10.19 -20.41
CA SER A 156 6.56 11.31 -21.13
C SER A 156 8.09 11.24 -21.05
N GLU A 157 8.76 11.07 -22.21
CA GLU A 157 10.22 11.10 -22.28
C GLU A 157 10.81 12.46 -21.82
N ALA A 158 10.07 13.55 -22.03
CA ALA A 158 10.52 14.87 -21.57
C ALA A 158 10.57 14.95 -20.06
N GLN A 159 9.51 14.49 -19.36
CA GLN A 159 9.50 14.39 -17.91
C GLN A 159 10.55 13.40 -17.39
N ALA A 160 10.71 12.26 -18.07
CA ALA A 160 11.69 11.26 -17.66
C ALA A 160 13.15 11.83 -17.71
N ASN A 161 13.46 12.64 -18.72
CA ASN A 161 14.76 13.30 -18.80
C ASN A 161 14.94 14.41 -17.75
N GLU A 162 13.88 15.13 -17.37
CA GLU A 162 13.91 16.12 -16.30
C GLU A 162 14.18 15.42 -14.95
N VAL A 163 13.42 14.39 -14.62
CA VAL A 163 13.61 13.59 -13.40
C VAL A 163 14.99 12.94 -13.35
N LYS A 164 15.50 12.46 -14.49
CA LYS A 164 16.89 11.97 -14.57
C LYS A 164 17.87 13.03 -14.13
N GLY A 165 17.70 14.28 -14.59
CA GLY A 165 18.56 15.41 -14.18
C GLY A 165 18.48 15.68 -12.67
N GLU A 166 17.30 15.60 -12.07
CA GLU A 166 17.10 15.72 -10.62
C GLU A 166 17.84 14.62 -9.85
N ILE A 167 17.69 13.36 -10.30
CA ILE A 167 18.37 12.21 -9.71
C ILE A 167 19.90 12.35 -9.85
N GLU A 168 20.39 12.71 -11.04
CA GLU A 168 21.83 12.92 -11.27
C GLU A 168 22.40 14.03 -10.39
N ALA A 169 21.67 15.13 -10.22
CA ALA A 169 22.08 16.22 -9.34
C ALA A 169 22.17 15.75 -7.88
N GLN A 170 21.15 15.04 -7.40
CA GLN A 170 21.12 14.50 -6.04
C GLN A 170 22.23 13.47 -5.78
N LEU A 171 22.41 12.51 -6.69
CA LEU A 171 23.39 11.43 -6.49
C LEU A 171 24.85 11.86 -6.72
N ASN A 172 25.09 12.99 -7.38
CA ASN A 172 26.43 13.55 -7.56
C ASN A 172 26.79 14.61 -6.52
N ASP A 173 25.92 14.87 -5.55
CA ASP A 173 26.23 15.75 -4.43
C ASP A 173 27.45 15.23 -3.65
N GLU A 174 28.36 16.13 -3.26
CA GLU A 174 29.61 15.79 -2.58
C GLU A 174 29.38 15.14 -1.20
N ASP A 175 28.24 15.43 -0.55
CA ASP A 175 27.88 14.86 0.74
C ASP A 175 27.22 13.46 0.61
N ILE A 176 26.80 13.08 -0.60
CA ILE A 176 26.08 11.82 -0.86
C ILE A 176 26.98 10.81 -1.58
N ARG A 177 27.69 11.24 -2.61
CA ARG A 177 28.48 10.34 -3.46
C ARG A 177 29.86 10.03 -2.88
N PRO A 178 30.20 8.74 -2.68
CA PRO A 178 31.59 8.35 -2.43
C PRO A 178 32.52 8.80 -3.58
N ILE A 179 33.70 9.26 -3.24
CA ILE A 179 34.67 9.84 -4.20
C ILE A 179 35.05 8.83 -5.31
N THR A 180 35.00 7.55 -5.01
CA THR A 180 35.42 6.48 -5.93
C THR A 180 34.32 6.02 -6.89
N ASP A 181 33.09 6.48 -6.71
CA ASP A 181 31.94 5.93 -7.43
C ASP A 181 31.57 6.80 -8.65
N GLU A 182 31.52 6.14 -9.80
CA GLU A 182 30.92 6.66 -11.03
C GLU A 182 29.45 6.25 -11.07
N VAL A 183 28.53 7.21 -10.89
CA VAL A 183 27.09 6.93 -10.89
C VAL A 183 26.50 7.11 -12.27
N VAL A 184 25.82 6.08 -12.78
CA VAL A 184 25.12 6.10 -14.07
C VAL A 184 23.62 5.93 -13.82
N VAL A 185 22.84 6.95 -14.11
CA VAL A 185 21.39 6.95 -13.93
C VAL A 185 20.69 6.55 -15.23
N ASN A 186 19.87 5.52 -15.13
CA ASN A 186 18.99 5.04 -16.19
C ASN A 186 17.55 5.13 -15.74
N TRP A 187 16.72 5.84 -16.48
CA TRP A 187 15.28 5.81 -16.25
C TRP A 187 14.62 4.66 -17.00
N VAL A 188 13.60 4.07 -16.42
CA VAL A 188 12.85 2.95 -16.97
C VAL A 188 11.39 3.36 -17.15
N MET A 189 10.89 3.27 -18.37
CA MET A 189 9.47 3.36 -18.65
C MET A 189 8.85 1.96 -18.62
N PRO A 190 7.68 1.80 -18.01
CA PRO A 190 7.03 0.50 -17.95
C PRO A 190 6.58 0.02 -19.32
N THR A 191 6.75 -1.27 -19.58
CA THR A 191 6.18 -1.90 -20.77
C THR A 191 4.68 -2.12 -20.55
N LEU A 192 3.86 -1.58 -21.46
CA LEU A 192 2.40 -1.76 -21.39
C LEU A 192 2.03 -3.17 -21.84
N VAL A 193 1.29 -3.88 -21.01
CA VAL A 193 0.78 -5.22 -21.29
C VAL A 193 -0.75 -5.21 -21.14
N PRO A 194 -1.52 -5.58 -22.20
CA PRO A 194 -2.96 -5.67 -22.10
C PRO A 194 -3.37 -6.83 -21.20
N LEU A 195 -4.24 -6.56 -20.21
CA LEU A 195 -4.94 -7.55 -19.43
C LEU A 195 -6.36 -7.66 -19.99
N SER A 196 -6.60 -8.67 -20.82
CA SER A 196 -7.92 -8.91 -21.42
C SER A 196 -8.55 -10.17 -20.84
N ALA A 197 -9.75 -10.05 -20.29
CA ALA A 197 -10.45 -11.15 -19.64
C ALA A 197 -11.97 -11.10 -19.87
N GLN A 198 -12.60 -12.29 -19.93
CA GLN A 198 -14.04 -12.47 -19.87
C GLN A 198 -14.43 -12.97 -18.49
N VAL A 199 -15.27 -12.19 -17.80
CA VAL A 199 -15.72 -12.49 -16.44
C VAL A 199 -17.22 -12.86 -16.49
N TYR A 200 -17.53 -14.11 -16.16
CA TYR A 200 -18.91 -14.62 -16.11
C TYR A 200 -19.43 -14.56 -14.70
N LEU A 201 -20.60 -13.96 -14.50
CA LEU A 201 -21.18 -13.75 -13.20
C LEU A 201 -22.11 -14.91 -12.80
N ASN A 202 -22.32 -15.08 -11.49
CA ASN A 202 -23.34 -15.96 -10.95
C ASN A 202 -24.76 -15.41 -11.26
N VAL A 203 -25.72 -16.28 -11.42
CA VAL A 203 -27.13 -15.89 -11.60
C VAL A 203 -27.59 -15.08 -10.38
N GLY A 204 -28.13 -13.89 -10.64
CA GLY A 204 -28.60 -12.99 -9.59
C GLY A 204 -27.50 -12.14 -8.90
N ALA A 205 -26.26 -12.23 -9.33
CA ALA A 205 -25.20 -11.35 -8.80
C ALA A 205 -25.45 -9.89 -9.23
N ASN A 206 -25.16 -8.96 -8.33
CA ASN A 206 -25.19 -7.53 -8.66
C ASN A 206 -23.91 -7.18 -9.44
N LYS A 207 -24.05 -6.98 -10.75
CA LYS A 207 -22.95 -6.70 -11.66
C LYS A 207 -22.09 -5.52 -11.18
N ALA A 208 -22.71 -4.39 -10.82
CA ALA A 208 -21.96 -3.19 -10.43
C ALA A 208 -21.14 -3.42 -9.15
N GLN A 209 -21.65 -4.19 -8.20
CA GLN A 209 -20.94 -4.53 -6.97
C GLN A 209 -19.76 -5.46 -7.23
N VAL A 210 -19.92 -6.44 -8.12
CA VAL A 210 -18.84 -7.37 -8.50
C VAL A 210 -17.77 -6.65 -9.31
N GLU A 211 -18.14 -5.79 -10.26
CA GLU A 211 -17.20 -4.95 -11.00
C GLU A 211 -16.34 -4.10 -10.06
N LEU A 212 -16.97 -3.44 -9.08
CA LEU A 212 -16.24 -2.62 -8.10
C LEU A 212 -15.24 -3.47 -7.29
N ALA A 213 -15.66 -4.65 -6.84
CA ALA A 213 -14.78 -5.55 -6.08
C ALA A 213 -13.60 -6.04 -6.92
N ILE A 214 -13.82 -6.37 -8.19
CA ILE A 214 -12.77 -6.76 -9.13
C ILE A 214 -11.78 -5.60 -9.36
N MET A 215 -12.28 -4.38 -9.61
CA MET A 215 -11.41 -3.23 -9.83
C MET A 215 -10.53 -2.95 -8.61
N GLN A 216 -11.08 -3.00 -7.40
CA GLN A 216 -10.31 -2.82 -6.15
C GLN A 216 -9.24 -3.90 -5.96
N ALA A 217 -9.58 -5.16 -6.26
CA ALA A 217 -8.63 -6.27 -6.16
C ALA A 217 -7.51 -6.16 -7.20
N LEU A 218 -7.86 -5.77 -8.45
CA LEU A 218 -6.89 -5.55 -9.53
C LEU A 218 -5.98 -4.34 -9.24
N ASP A 219 -6.53 -3.23 -8.75
CA ASP A 219 -5.73 -2.07 -8.38
C ASP A 219 -4.69 -2.44 -7.32
N THR A 220 -5.11 -3.19 -6.29
CA THR A 220 -4.20 -3.69 -5.27
C THR A 220 -3.15 -4.64 -5.85
N PHE A 221 -3.56 -5.55 -6.73
CA PHE A 221 -2.65 -6.48 -7.40
C PHE A 221 -1.63 -5.75 -8.26
N ILE A 222 -2.07 -4.80 -9.09
CA ILE A 222 -1.22 -4.00 -9.98
C ILE A 222 -0.19 -3.21 -9.17
N LEU A 223 -0.62 -2.50 -8.12
CA LEU A 223 0.28 -1.73 -7.25
C LEU A 223 1.37 -2.60 -6.62
N ASN A 224 1.04 -3.81 -6.20
CA ASN A 224 2.01 -4.73 -5.60
C ASN A 224 3.04 -5.27 -6.59
N HIS A 225 2.69 -5.37 -7.88
CA HIS A 225 3.55 -5.94 -8.92
C HIS A 225 4.16 -4.89 -9.86
N PHE A 226 3.79 -3.61 -9.72
CA PHE A 226 4.39 -2.52 -10.49
C PHE A 226 5.72 -2.11 -9.87
N LYS A 227 6.74 -2.96 -10.04
CA LYS A 227 8.10 -2.80 -9.52
C LYS A 227 9.11 -3.35 -10.51
N LEU A 228 10.36 -2.89 -10.42
CA LEU A 228 11.46 -3.40 -11.22
C LEU A 228 11.74 -4.87 -10.91
N GLY A 229 11.80 -5.70 -11.94
CA GLY A 229 12.06 -7.14 -11.82
C GLY A 229 10.93 -7.94 -11.14
N ALA A 230 9.77 -7.34 -10.89
CA ALA A 230 8.67 -8.04 -10.26
C ALA A 230 7.93 -8.92 -11.27
N GLU A 231 7.86 -10.21 -10.97
CA GLU A 231 7.04 -11.16 -11.73
C GLU A 231 5.56 -10.84 -11.58
N VAL A 232 4.80 -10.90 -12.68
CA VAL A 232 3.34 -10.79 -12.67
C VAL A 232 2.75 -12.18 -12.95
N PRO A 233 2.39 -12.95 -11.91
CA PRO A 233 1.92 -14.31 -12.07
C PRO A 233 0.52 -14.34 -12.69
N HIS A 234 0.34 -15.17 -13.71
CA HIS A 234 -0.96 -15.41 -14.35
C HIS A 234 -2.02 -15.86 -13.34
N SER A 235 -1.64 -16.72 -12.39
CA SER A 235 -2.53 -17.18 -11.32
C SER A 235 -3.01 -16.06 -10.40
N GLY A 236 -2.14 -15.09 -10.09
CA GLY A 236 -2.49 -13.92 -9.27
C GLY A 236 -3.49 -12.99 -9.97
N ILE A 237 -3.39 -12.84 -11.29
CA ILE A 237 -4.38 -12.10 -12.08
C ILE A 237 -5.75 -12.79 -12.00
N ILE A 238 -5.79 -14.13 -12.14
CA ILE A 238 -7.04 -14.88 -12.04
C ILE A 238 -7.66 -14.75 -10.64
N ASP A 239 -6.84 -14.80 -9.59
CA ASP A 239 -7.29 -14.63 -8.21
C ASP A 239 -7.90 -13.24 -7.99
N ALA A 240 -7.25 -12.19 -8.47
CA ALA A 240 -7.76 -10.82 -8.39
C ALA A 240 -9.09 -10.65 -9.16
N LEU A 241 -9.28 -11.35 -10.27
CA LEU A 241 -10.52 -11.32 -11.05
C LEU A 241 -11.64 -12.19 -10.45
N HIS A 242 -11.31 -13.21 -9.63
CA HIS A 242 -12.28 -14.19 -9.11
C HIS A 242 -12.87 -13.74 -7.76
N GLN A 243 -13.59 -12.63 -7.77
CA GLN A 243 -14.24 -12.06 -6.59
C GLN A 243 -15.61 -12.70 -6.28
N PRO A 244 -16.16 -12.53 -5.06
CA PRO A 244 -17.49 -13.00 -4.71
C PRO A 244 -18.56 -12.53 -5.71
N GLY A 245 -19.31 -13.47 -6.28
CA GLY A 245 -20.27 -13.21 -7.35
C GLY A 245 -19.77 -13.56 -8.76
N VAL A 246 -18.48 -13.87 -8.92
CA VAL A 246 -17.91 -14.40 -10.15
C VAL A 246 -18.08 -15.92 -10.20
N ARG A 247 -18.61 -16.44 -11.33
CA ARG A 247 -18.74 -17.87 -11.59
C ARG A 247 -17.51 -18.45 -12.27
N LYS A 248 -16.95 -17.69 -13.25
CA LYS A 248 -15.84 -18.14 -14.09
C LYS A 248 -15.08 -16.96 -14.63
N VAL A 249 -13.77 -17.05 -14.63
CA VAL A 249 -12.86 -16.15 -15.34
C VAL A 249 -12.23 -16.88 -16.52
N LYS A 250 -12.19 -16.22 -17.66
CA LYS A 250 -11.40 -16.65 -18.82
C LYS A 250 -10.42 -15.52 -19.15
N LEU A 251 -9.18 -15.66 -18.66
CA LEU A 251 -8.10 -14.75 -19.00
C LEU A 251 -7.65 -15.03 -20.43
N LEU A 252 -7.58 -13.98 -21.26
CA LEU A 252 -7.18 -14.05 -22.67
C LEU A 252 -5.74 -13.60 -22.84
N THR A 253 -5.36 -12.53 -22.14
CA THR A 253 -3.99 -12.01 -22.08
C THR A 253 -3.74 -11.45 -20.66
N PRO A 254 -2.53 -11.66 -20.12
CA PRO A 254 -1.45 -12.50 -20.62
C PRO A 254 -1.78 -14.00 -20.52
N THR A 255 -1.15 -14.83 -21.35
CA THR A 255 -1.38 -16.30 -21.37
C THR A 255 -0.42 -17.07 -20.47
N GLU A 256 0.66 -16.43 -20.06
CA GLU A 256 1.73 -16.97 -19.22
C GLU A 256 2.14 -15.94 -18.18
N ASP A 257 2.96 -16.36 -17.19
CA ASP A 257 3.55 -15.46 -16.22
C ASP A 257 4.46 -14.44 -16.93
N LEU A 258 4.36 -13.16 -16.53
CA LEU A 258 5.24 -12.14 -17.07
C LEU A 258 6.48 -12.04 -16.17
N GLN A 259 7.62 -12.37 -16.74
CA GLN A 259 8.92 -12.33 -16.03
C GLN A 259 9.78 -11.22 -16.62
N PRO A 260 9.85 -10.05 -15.98
CA PRO A 260 10.71 -8.96 -16.43
C PRO A 260 12.17 -9.22 -16.02
N GLU A 261 13.10 -8.60 -16.75
CA GLU A 261 14.47 -8.45 -16.27
C GLU A 261 14.50 -7.47 -15.07
N VAL A 262 15.59 -7.50 -14.30
CA VAL A 262 15.74 -6.70 -13.08
C VAL A 262 15.60 -5.17 -13.29
N ASN A 263 15.81 -4.72 -14.52
CA ASN A 263 15.68 -3.33 -14.96
C ASN A 263 14.42 -3.07 -15.81
N GLN A 264 13.44 -3.95 -15.75
CA GLN A 264 12.17 -3.84 -16.47
C GLN A 264 10.99 -3.90 -15.50
N ALA A 265 9.89 -3.26 -15.88
CA ALA A 265 8.61 -3.33 -15.17
C ALA A 265 7.46 -3.41 -16.17
N PHE A 266 6.36 -4.04 -15.77
CA PHE A 266 5.14 -4.11 -16.57
C PHE A 266 4.05 -3.24 -15.96
N ARG A 267 3.30 -2.53 -16.84
CA ARG A 267 2.06 -1.85 -16.47
C ARG A 267 0.90 -2.51 -17.20
N LEU A 268 -0.04 -3.08 -16.45
CA LEU A 268 -1.23 -3.72 -17.01
C LEU A 268 -2.25 -2.68 -17.45
N THR A 269 -2.78 -2.83 -18.66
CA THR A 269 -3.90 -2.02 -19.18
C THR A 269 -5.14 -2.90 -19.25
N LEU A 270 -6.23 -2.49 -18.57
CA LEU A 270 -7.40 -3.34 -18.38
C LEU A 270 -8.37 -3.31 -19.57
N ASP A 271 -8.77 -4.50 -20.02
CA ASP A 271 -9.81 -4.73 -21.03
C ASP A 271 -10.71 -5.89 -20.54
N LEU A 272 -11.70 -5.57 -19.70
CA LEU A 272 -12.59 -6.55 -19.08
C LEU A 272 -13.94 -6.57 -19.75
N VAL A 273 -14.39 -7.77 -20.14
CA VAL A 273 -15.70 -8.00 -20.74
C VAL A 273 -16.55 -8.87 -19.79
N PHE A 274 -17.78 -8.44 -19.55
CA PHE A 274 -18.78 -9.16 -18.76
C PHE A 274 -19.87 -9.68 -19.70
N PRO A 275 -19.74 -10.89 -20.27
CA PRO A 275 -20.72 -11.45 -21.17
C PRO A 275 -22.06 -11.66 -20.45
N GLU A 276 -23.16 -11.21 -21.08
CA GLU A 276 -24.50 -11.61 -20.67
C GLU A 276 -24.71 -13.05 -21.14
N GLU A 277 -25.06 -13.94 -20.22
CA GLU A 277 -25.49 -15.29 -20.60
C GLU A 277 -26.90 -15.23 -21.19
N ALA A 278 -27.05 -15.80 -22.39
CA ALA A 278 -28.32 -16.01 -23.03
C ALA A 278 -29.14 -17.11 -22.32
#